data_1f7dd21b0c86e71cc0a33af53e4385a5
#
_entry.id   1f7dd21b0c86e71cc0a33af53e4385a5
#
_cell.length_a   1.000
_cell.length_b   1.000
_cell.length_c   1.000
_cell.angle_alpha   90.00
_cell.angle_beta   90.00
_cell.angle_gamma   90.00
#
_symmetry.space_group_name_H-M   'P 1'
#
loop_
_entity.id
_entity.type
_entity.pdbx_description
1 polymer ?
#
loop_
_entity_poly.entity_id
_entity_poly.type
_entity_poly.pdbx_seq_one_letter_code
_entity_poly.pdbx_strand_id
1 'polypeptide(L)'
;MKKVLLLTNIAVMMFFFSACGGGKKSDSAASEEVSEEATEEVGVPEYTLMNLPTVDLASFPKDADGWITIFDGKTFNGWRGYDREDMPGAWIIEDNAIRINGSGAGEAGATNGGDIVFAHKFKNFELELEWKVAKGSNSGIFYLAQEVEGQQIYISSPEYQVLDNENHADAKMGKNGNRMSASLYDMIPAKPQNAKPFGEWNKAKIVSYKGTIVHYQNDEPVVEYHLWTQQWKEMLDQSKFSKEKWPLAYELLLNCGGSDKEGFIGFQDHGDDAWFRNIKIKILD
;
A
#
# COMPACT_ATOMS: atom_id res chain seq x y z
N MET A 1 -37.33 30.34 -8.93
CA MET A 1 -38.05 30.80 -7.75
C MET A 1 -38.58 29.61 -6.99
N LYS A 2 -38.05 29.38 -5.83
CA LYS A 2 -38.61 28.85 -4.56
C LYS A 2 -37.45 28.45 -3.68
N LYS A 3 -37.13 29.31 -2.72
CA LYS A 3 -36.18 29.06 -1.63
C LYS A 3 -36.89 28.11 -0.64
N VAL A 4 -36.18 27.08 -0.20
CA VAL A 4 -36.57 26.28 0.97
C VAL A 4 -35.55 26.57 2.06
N LEU A 5 -36.06 27.13 3.15
CA LEU A 5 -35.38 27.49 4.36
C LEU A 5 -35.41 26.28 5.29
N LEU A 6 -34.25 25.77 5.72
CA LEU A 6 -34.19 24.72 6.71
C LEU A 6 -33.81 25.34 8.07
N LEU A 7 -34.74 25.25 9.00
CA LEU A 7 -34.56 25.70 10.40
C LEU A 7 -33.81 24.64 11.21
N THR A 8 -32.71 25.06 11.80
CA THR A 8 -31.97 24.30 12.82
C THR A 8 -32.57 24.59 14.20
N ASN A 9 -33.09 23.55 14.86
CA ASN A 9 -33.49 23.63 16.27
C ASN A 9 -32.29 23.33 17.16
N ILE A 10 -31.85 24.33 17.92
CA ILE A 10 -30.88 24.20 19.02
C ILE A 10 -31.70 24.08 20.30
N ALA A 11 -31.65 22.94 20.95
CA ALA A 11 -32.20 22.75 22.28
C ALA A 11 -31.11 23.09 23.34
N VAL A 12 -31.32 24.17 24.06
CA VAL A 12 -30.52 24.58 25.21
C VAL A 12 -31.13 23.92 26.44
N MET A 13 -30.37 23.06 27.11
CA MET A 13 -30.76 22.45 28.38
C MET A 13 -30.12 23.24 29.52
N MET A 14 -30.95 24.01 30.26
CA MET A 14 -30.54 24.71 31.49
C MET A 14 -30.52 23.73 32.66
N PHE A 15 -29.39 23.64 33.33
CA PHE A 15 -29.28 23.00 34.65
C PHE A 15 -29.66 23.99 35.74
N PHE A 16 -30.68 23.68 36.55
CA PHE A 16 -30.95 24.35 37.83
C PHE A 16 -30.22 23.61 38.95
N PHE A 17 -29.34 24.31 39.65
CA PHE A 17 -28.85 23.92 40.95
C PHE A 17 -29.85 24.33 42.01
N SER A 18 -30.26 23.40 42.85
CA SER A 18 -30.88 23.73 44.15
C SER A 18 -30.16 22.97 45.25
N ALA A 19 -29.61 23.71 46.18
CA ALA A 19 -29.01 23.20 47.40
C ALA A 19 -30.03 23.27 48.54
N CYS A 20 -30.07 22.27 49.39
CA CYS A 20 -30.02 22.34 50.85
C CYS A 20 -30.70 21.16 51.58
N GLY A 21 -29.96 20.56 52.49
CA GLY A 21 -30.52 20.20 53.78
C GLY A 21 -30.57 18.75 54.22
N GLY A 22 -29.54 18.28 54.86
CA GLY A 22 -29.54 17.57 56.16
C GLY A 22 -30.28 16.23 56.33
N GLY A 23 -29.49 15.16 56.63
CA GLY A 23 -29.99 14.24 57.65
C GLY A 23 -29.96 12.72 57.31
N LYS A 24 -29.01 12.03 57.93
CA LYS A 24 -29.03 10.64 58.44
C LYS A 24 -28.85 9.45 57.49
N LYS A 25 -27.80 8.71 57.85
CA LYS A 25 -27.34 7.37 57.43
C LYS A 25 -28.45 6.33 57.21
N SER A 26 -28.30 5.59 56.11
CA SER A 26 -28.49 4.15 56.09
C SER A 26 -27.59 3.55 54.99
N ASP A 27 -26.75 2.61 55.38
CA ASP A 27 -25.92 1.82 54.48
C ASP A 27 -26.82 0.98 53.53
N SER A 28 -26.74 1.19 52.25
CA SER A 28 -27.11 0.19 51.25
C SER A 28 -26.08 0.23 50.15
N ALA A 29 -25.29 -0.83 50.03
CA ALA A 29 -24.38 -1.05 48.92
C ALA A 29 -25.16 -1.08 47.61
N ALA A 30 -25.07 -0.03 46.82
CA ALA A 30 -25.48 -0.05 45.44
C ALA A 30 -24.31 -0.66 44.65
N SER A 31 -24.52 -1.86 44.09
CA SER A 31 -23.68 -2.43 43.09
C SER A 31 -23.80 -1.57 41.84
N GLU A 32 -22.76 -0.85 41.48
CA GLU A 32 -22.64 -0.27 40.15
C GLU A 32 -22.57 -1.42 39.14
N GLU A 33 -23.64 -1.68 38.44
CA GLU A 33 -23.60 -2.45 37.18
C GLU A 33 -22.80 -1.63 36.18
N VAL A 34 -21.52 -1.99 36.01
CA VAL A 34 -20.73 -1.57 34.87
C VAL A 34 -21.37 -2.26 33.66
N SER A 35 -22.14 -1.49 32.88
CA SER A 35 -22.58 -1.94 31.57
C SER A 35 -21.31 -2.11 30.71
N GLU A 36 -20.87 -3.34 30.48
CA GLU A 36 -19.98 -3.67 29.38
C GLU A 36 -20.66 -3.24 28.09
N GLU A 37 -20.25 -2.11 27.53
CA GLU A 37 -20.53 -1.79 26.14
C GLU A 37 -19.89 -2.91 25.32
N ALA A 38 -20.72 -3.80 24.79
CA ALA A 38 -20.31 -4.78 23.80
C ALA A 38 -19.78 -3.97 22.59
N THR A 39 -18.47 -3.91 22.44
CA THR A 39 -17.84 -3.45 21.20
C THR A 39 -18.27 -4.41 20.11
N GLU A 40 -19.15 -3.98 19.20
CA GLU A 40 -19.46 -4.74 18.00
C GLU A 40 -18.14 -5.07 17.29
N GLU A 41 -17.86 -6.35 17.16
CA GLU A 41 -16.66 -6.79 16.44
C GLU A 41 -16.85 -6.44 14.96
N VAL A 42 -16.03 -5.52 14.46
CA VAL A 42 -16.06 -5.10 13.06
C VAL A 42 -15.67 -6.31 12.20
N GLY A 43 -16.66 -6.91 11.54
CA GLY A 43 -16.45 -8.05 10.64
C GLY A 43 -15.62 -7.65 9.42
N VAL A 44 -14.85 -8.61 8.88
CA VAL A 44 -14.16 -8.44 7.60
C VAL A 44 -15.21 -8.58 6.49
N PRO A 45 -15.30 -7.63 5.53
CA PRO A 45 -16.17 -7.78 4.37
C PRO A 45 -15.82 -9.03 3.56
N GLU A 46 -16.81 -9.68 2.95
CA GLU A 46 -16.58 -10.76 2.00
C GLU A 46 -15.79 -10.23 0.78
N TYR A 47 -14.87 -11.03 0.27
CA TYR A 47 -14.08 -10.72 -0.91
C TYR A 47 -13.78 -11.96 -1.75
N THR A 48 -13.52 -11.76 -3.03
CA THR A 48 -13.14 -12.80 -3.98
C THR A 48 -11.70 -12.61 -4.42
N LEU A 49 -10.89 -13.67 -4.30
CA LEU A 49 -9.55 -13.68 -4.91
C LEU A 49 -9.68 -14.08 -6.38
N MET A 50 -9.04 -13.31 -7.25
CA MET A 50 -8.98 -13.59 -8.68
C MET A 50 -8.02 -14.74 -8.97
N ASN A 51 -8.34 -15.50 -10.01
CA ASN A 51 -7.48 -16.56 -10.53
C ASN A 51 -7.20 -16.31 -12.02
N LEU A 52 -6.45 -15.26 -12.29
CA LEU A 52 -6.07 -14.87 -13.64
C LEU A 52 -4.85 -15.66 -14.15
N PRO A 53 -4.67 -15.77 -15.49
CA PRO A 53 -3.54 -16.49 -16.08
C PRO A 53 -2.19 -15.98 -15.56
N THR A 54 -1.28 -16.92 -15.29
CA THR A 54 0.11 -16.66 -14.90
C THR A 54 1.07 -17.10 -16.01
N VAL A 55 2.30 -16.57 -15.96
CA VAL A 55 3.37 -16.93 -16.88
C VAL A 55 4.35 -17.90 -16.23
N ASP A 56 4.95 -18.76 -17.06
CA ASP A 56 6.05 -19.61 -16.62
C ASP A 56 7.35 -18.81 -16.59
N LEU A 57 7.91 -18.65 -15.40
CA LEU A 57 9.15 -17.90 -15.17
C LEU A 57 10.34 -18.50 -15.93
N ALA A 58 10.33 -19.81 -16.22
CA ALA A 58 11.37 -20.47 -17.00
C ALA A 58 11.45 -19.99 -18.45
N SER A 59 10.41 -19.32 -18.97
CA SER A 59 10.40 -18.73 -20.31
C SER A 59 11.17 -17.38 -20.39
N PHE A 60 11.60 -16.83 -19.28
CA PHE A 60 12.32 -15.55 -19.21
C PHE A 60 13.84 -15.74 -19.15
N PRO A 61 14.62 -14.80 -19.73
CA PRO A 61 16.07 -14.88 -19.72
C PRO A 61 16.64 -14.90 -18.29
N LYS A 62 17.49 -15.88 -18.03
CA LYS A 62 18.19 -16.04 -16.75
C LYS A 62 19.69 -15.97 -16.97
N ASP A 63 20.40 -15.13 -16.18
CA ASP A 63 21.84 -15.03 -16.26
C ASP A 63 22.55 -16.09 -15.37
N ALA A 64 23.91 -16.09 -15.43
CA ALA A 64 24.73 -17.05 -14.69
C ALA A 64 24.65 -16.90 -13.17
N ASP A 65 24.30 -15.69 -12.68
CA ASP A 65 24.15 -15.38 -11.25
C ASP A 65 22.75 -15.68 -10.72
N GLY A 66 21.86 -16.15 -11.60
CA GLY A 66 20.49 -16.56 -11.26
C GLY A 66 19.44 -15.45 -11.35
N TRP A 67 19.80 -14.27 -11.88
CA TRP A 67 18.85 -13.19 -12.12
C TRP A 67 18.01 -13.48 -13.37
N ILE A 68 16.73 -13.30 -13.26
CA ILE A 68 15.74 -13.43 -14.31
C ILE A 68 15.30 -12.04 -14.72
N THR A 69 15.46 -11.70 -16.00
CA THR A 69 15.00 -10.43 -16.56
C THR A 69 13.50 -10.53 -16.84
N ILE A 70 12.69 -9.80 -16.08
CA ILE A 70 11.21 -9.81 -16.20
C ILE A 70 10.67 -8.61 -16.97
N PHE A 71 11.55 -7.75 -17.49
CA PHE A 71 11.23 -6.72 -18.47
C PHE A 71 12.40 -6.53 -19.43
N ASP A 72 12.16 -6.73 -20.72
CA ASP A 72 13.18 -6.72 -21.78
C ASP A 72 13.46 -5.33 -22.37
N GLY A 73 12.79 -4.29 -21.88
CA GLY A 73 12.87 -2.92 -22.39
C GLY A 73 12.07 -2.67 -23.66
N LYS A 74 11.32 -3.65 -24.19
CA LYS A 74 10.67 -3.58 -25.51
C LYS A 74 9.24 -4.08 -25.53
N THR A 75 8.88 -5.01 -24.65
CA THR A 75 7.56 -5.64 -24.65
C THR A 75 7.01 -5.71 -23.22
N PHE A 76 5.68 -5.80 -23.12
CA PHE A 76 5.00 -6.13 -21.87
C PHE A 76 4.87 -7.63 -21.63
N ASN A 77 5.75 -8.45 -22.22
CA ASN A 77 5.71 -9.90 -22.04
C ASN A 77 5.74 -10.25 -20.54
N GLY A 78 4.72 -10.98 -20.08
CA GLY A 78 4.54 -11.33 -18.67
C GLY A 78 3.88 -10.26 -17.80
N TRP A 79 3.63 -9.05 -18.30
CA TRP A 79 2.94 -7.98 -17.59
C TRP A 79 1.49 -7.86 -18.08
N ARG A 80 0.59 -7.55 -17.16
CA ARG A 80 -0.83 -7.24 -17.39
C ARG A 80 -1.37 -6.28 -16.35
N GLY A 81 -2.58 -5.81 -16.54
CA GLY A 81 -3.24 -5.05 -15.48
C GLY A 81 -3.54 -5.91 -14.26
N TYR A 82 -3.58 -5.26 -13.09
CA TYR A 82 -4.12 -5.85 -11.87
C TYR A 82 -5.64 -6.05 -12.05
N ASP A 83 -6.17 -7.18 -11.58
CA ASP A 83 -7.59 -7.57 -11.70
C ASP A 83 -8.12 -7.62 -13.16
N ARG A 84 -7.22 -7.80 -14.16
CA ARG A 84 -7.58 -7.91 -15.58
C ARG A 84 -6.51 -8.65 -16.38
N GLU A 85 -6.90 -9.18 -17.55
CA GLU A 85 -5.97 -9.94 -18.41
C GLU A 85 -5.18 -9.07 -19.39
N ASP A 86 -5.72 -7.92 -19.79
CA ASP A 86 -5.09 -7.01 -20.74
C ASP A 86 -4.21 -5.96 -20.06
N MET A 87 -3.34 -5.33 -20.83
CA MET A 87 -2.49 -4.23 -20.37
C MET A 87 -3.25 -2.91 -20.44
N PRO A 88 -3.35 -2.11 -19.35
CA PRO A 88 -4.00 -0.82 -19.39
C PRO A 88 -3.29 0.14 -20.35
N GLY A 89 -4.06 0.89 -21.16
CA GLY A 89 -3.52 1.71 -22.24
C GLY A 89 -2.68 2.92 -21.82
N ALA A 90 -2.74 3.33 -20.55
CA ALA A 90 -1.90 4.39 -20.00
C ALA A 90 -0.44 3.94 -19.78
N TRP A 91 -0.19 2.62 -19.70
CA TRP A 91 1.16 2.10 -19.61
C TRP A 91 1.76 1.94 -20.99
N ILE A 92 2.90 2.57 -21.21
CA ILE A 92 3.64 2.56 -22.48
C ILE A 92 5.08 2.15 -22.24
N ILE A 93 5.79 1.83 -23.32
CA ILE A 93 7.24 1.61 -23.29
C ILE A 93 7.92 2.82 -23.92
N GLU A 94 8.75 3.50 -23.17
CA GLU A 94 9.51 4.67 -23.58
C GLU A 94 10.95 4.55 -23.13
N ASP A 95 11.91 4.72 -24.02
CA ASP A 95 13.35 4.71 -23.72
C ASP A 95 13.81 3.46 -22.90
N ASN A 96 13.33 2.28 -23.28
CA ASN A 96 13.55 1.01 -22.60
C ASN A 96 13.03 0.96 -21.15
N ALA A 97 12.03 1.77 -20.81
CA ALA A 97 11.35 1.75 -19.52
C ALA A 97 9.84 1.52 -19.68
N ILE A 98 9.22 0.86 -18.72
CA ILE A 98 7.78 0.89 -18.51
C ILE A 98 7.45 2.28 -17.96
N ARG A 99 6.56 3.00 -18.61
CA ARG A 99 6.09 4.33 -18.16
C ARG A 99 4.59 4.33 -17.97
N ILE A 100 4.12 4.85 -16.85
CA ILE A 100 2.76 5.33 -16.73
C ILE A 100 2.67 6.75 -17.30
N ASN A 101 1.80 6.94 -18.29
CA ASN A 101 1.51 8.23 -18.87
C ASN A 101 0.41 8.91 -18.05
N GLY A 102 0.82 9.67 -17.06
CA GLY A 102 -0.05 10.27 -16.08
C GLY A 102 -1.05 11.25 -16.69
N SER A 103 -2.22 11.38 -16.07
CA SER A 103 -3.26 12.36 -16.43
C SER A 103 -3.32 13.53 -15.45
N GLY A 104 -2.54 13.49 -14.35
CA GLY A 104 -2.61 14.44 -13.25
C GLY A 104 -3.85 14.28 -12.37
N ALA A 105 -4.52 13.13 -12.44
CA ALA A 105 -5.76 12.87 -11.67
C ALA A 105 -5.53 12.35 -10.24
N GLY A 106 -4.26 12.18 -9.82
CA GLY A 106 -3.90 11.65 -8.50
C GLY A 106 -4.43 10.23 -8.31
N GLU A 107 -4.87 9.88 -7.11
CA GLU A 107 -5.39 8.53 -6.77
C GLU A 107 -6.53 8.01 -7.67
N ALA A 108 -7.13 8.87 -8.49
CA ALA A 108 -8.11 8.42 -9.48
C ALA A 108 -7.48 7.66 -10.66
N GLY A 109 -6.16 7.65 -10.73
CA GLY A 109 -5.39 6.99 -11.78
C GLY A 109 -5.39 7.73 -13.13
N ALA A 110 -4.58 7.24 -14.07
CA ALA A 110 -4.51 7.77 -15.42
C ALA A 110 -5.76 7.38 -16.24
N THR A 111 -6.09 8.19 -17.25
CA THR A 111 -7.15 7.81 -18.21
C THR A 111 -6.77 6.50 -18.92
N ASN A 112 -7.64 5.50 -18.90
CA ASN A 112 -7.35 4.12 -19.34
C ASN A 112 -6.17 3.47 -18.59
N GLY A 113 -6.00 3.84 -17.33
CA GLY A 113 -4.97 3.34 -16.43
C GLY A 113 -5.40 2.14 -15.61
N GLY A 114 -4.84 2.06 -14.42
CA GLY A 114 -4.94 1.00 -13.43
C GLY A 114 -3.57 0.40 -13.15
N ASP A 115 -3.43 -0.18 -11.98
CA ASP A 115 -2.18 -0.83 -11.55
C ASP A 115 -1.81 -2.00 -12.48
N ILE A 116 -0.52 -2.32 -12.56
CA ILE A 116 -0.04 -3.46 -13.34
C ILE A 116 0.73 -4.45 -12.47
N VAL A 117 0.71 -5.71 -12.89
CA VAL A 117 1.46 -6.78 -12.22
C VAL A 117 2.26 -7.61 -13.23
N PHE A 118 3.40 -8.13 -12.79
CA PHE A 118 4.04 -9.24 -13.47
C PHE A 118 3.28 -10.52 -13.11
N ALA A 119 2.78 -11.24 -14.10
CA ALA A 119 1.81 -12.34 -13.96
C ALA A 119 2.45 -13.64 -13.42
N HIS A 120 3.25 -13.54 -12.36
CA HIS A 120 3.85 -14.65 -11.63
C HIS A 120 3.91 -14.31 -10.15
N LYS A 121 3.60 -15.27 -9.28
CA LYS A 121 3.67 -15.08 -7.83
C LYS A 121 5.05 -15.45 -7.29
N PHE A 122 5.56 -14.63 -6.41
CA PHE A 122 6.88 -14.78 -5.78
C PHE A 122 6.75 -14.90 -4.27
N LYS A 123 7.61 -15.72 -3.66
CA LYS A 123 7.65 -15.93 -2.21
C LYS A 123 8.93 -15.38 -1.61
N ASN A 124 10.06 -15.99 -1.93
CA ASN A 124 11.39 -15.57 -1.49
C ASN A 124 12.16 -15.08 -2.72
N PHE A 125 12.56 -13.81 -2.71
CA PHE A 125 13.18 -13.20 -3.89
C PHE A 125 14.05 -11.99 -3.53
N GLU A 126 14.95 -11.64 -4.44
CA GLU A 126 15.48 -10.30 -4.59
C GLU A 126 14.93 -9.69 -5.87
N LEU A 127 14.30 -8.53 -5.78
CA LEU A 127 13.87 -7.71 -6.90
C LEU A 127 14.81 -6.52 -7.03
N GLU A 128 15.37 -6.29 -8.22
CA GLU A 128 16.14 -5.07 -8.53
C GLU A 128 15.52 -4.36 -9.72
N LEU A 129 15.44 -3.03 -9.63
CA LEU A 129 15.00 -2.17 -10.71
C LEU A 129 15.51 -0.74 -10.54
N GLU A 130 15.31 0.07 -11.55
CA GLU A 130 15.48 1.52 -11.46
C GLU A 130 14.14 2.22 -11.67
N TRP A 131 13.90 3.28 -10.91
CA TRP A 131 12.70 4.10 -11.04
C TRP A 131 13.05 5.58 -11.18
N LYS A 132 12.16 6.32 -11.84
CA LYS A 132 12.23 7.76 -12.02
C LYS A 132 10.82 8.32 -11.98
N VAL A 133 10.63 9.51 -11.43
CA VAL A 133 9.35 10.23 -11.40
C VAL A 133 9.50 11.62 -12.00
N ALA A 134 8.40 12.17 -12.52
CA ALA A 134 8.33 13.57 -12.88
C ALA A 134 8.18 14.47 -11.63
N LYS A 135 8.22 15.78 -11.81
CA LYS A 135 8.02 16.72 -10.71
C LYS A 135 6.64 16.57 -10.09
N GLY A 136 6.61 16.38 -8.79
CA GLY A 136 5.37 16.22 -8.01
C GLY A 136 4.64 14.91 -8.24
N SER A 137 5.31 13.89 -8.81
CA SER A 137 4.69 12.61 -9.12
C SER A 137 4.79 11.60 -7.98
N ASN A 138 3.83 10.66 -7.97
CA ASN A 138 3.68 9.55 -7.06
C ASN A 138 3.43 8.25 -7.83
N SER A 139 3.98 7.15 -7.33
CA SER A 139 3.76 5.78 -7.75
C SER A 139 4.20 4.84 -6.61
N GLY A 140 4.17 3.52 -6.81
CA GLY A 140 4.59 2.53 -5.82
C GLY A 140 5.07 1.24 -6.46
N ILE A 141 5.92 0.50 -5.75
CA ILE A 141 6.30 -0.87 -6.10
C ILE A 141 5.66 -1.79 -5.06
N PHE A 142 4.76 -2.64 -5.52
CA PHE A 142 4.05 -3.62 -4.70
C PHE A 142 4.71 -4.99 -4.78
N TYR A 143 4.58 -5.77 -3.72
CA TYR A 143 5.11 -7.14 -3.67
C TYR A 143 4.27 -8.00 -2.73
N LEU A 144 4.25 -9.30 -2.99
CA LEU A 144 3.37 -10.26 -2.31
C LEU A 144 1.88 -9.89 -2.43
N ALA A 145 1.50 -9.17 -3.48
CA ALA A 145 0.12 -8.74 -3.72
C ALA A 145 -0.79 -9.93 -4.02
N GLN A 146 -2.01 -9.89 -3.48
CA GLN A 146 -3.11 -10.77 -3.87
C GLN A 146 -4.05 -9.98 -4.79
N GLU A 147 -4.56 -10.61 -5.83
CA GLU A 147 -5.58 -9.98 -6.66
C GLU A 147 -6.96 -10.19 -6.07
N VAL A 148 -7.60 -9.09 -5.72
CA VAL A 148 -8.94 -9.08 -5.11
C VAL A 148 -9.88 -8.36 -6.05
N GLU A 149 -10.96 -9.04 -6.46
CA GLU A 149 -11.94 -8.55 -7.42
C GLU A 149 -12.45 -7.15 -7.06
N GLY A 150 -12.33 -6.21 -8.02
CA GLY A 150 -12.83 -4.84 -7.87
C GLY A 150 -12.12 -3.99 -6.82
N GLN A 151 -10.94 -4.43 -6.33
CA GLN A 151 -10.18 -3.70 -5.31
C GLN A 151 -8.87 -3.14 -5.91
N GLN A 152 -8.25 -2.24 -5.17
CA GLN A 152 -6.94 -1.68 -5.52
C GLN A 152 -5.81 -2.57 -4.96
N ILE A 153 -4.67 -2.64 -5.64
CA ILE A 153 -3.55 -3.51 -5.26
C ILE A 153 -3.01 -3.23 -3.85
N TYR A 154 -3.01 -1.97 -3.42
CA TYR A 154 -2.44 -1.53 -2.15
C TYR A 154 -3.18 -2.02 -0.91
N ILE A 155 -4.41 -2.57 -1.03
CA ILE A 155 -5.10 -3.14 0.12
C ILE A 155 -4.57 -4.51 0.51
N SER A 156 -3.86 -5.20 -0.40
CA SER A 156 -3.37 -6.56 -0.20
C SER A 156 -1.86 -6.69 -0.21
N SER A 157 -1.15 -5.58 -0.42
CA SER A 157 0.29 -5.58 -0.67
C SER A 157 1.02 -4.54 0.17
N PRO A 158 2.15 -4.88 0.79
CA PRO A 158 3.11 -3.87 1.23
C PRO A 158 3.61 -3.06 0.03
N GLU A 159 3.92 -1.80 0.27
CA GLU A 159 4.34 -0.86 -0.77
C GLU A 159 5.71 -0.26 -0.45
N TYR A 160 6.63 -0.39 -1.41
CA TYR A 160 7.83 0.45 -1.49
C TYR A 160 7.43 1.74 -2.18
N GLN A 161 7.38 2.86 -1.46
CA GLN A 161 6.95 4.14 -2.00
C GLN A 161 7.88 4.68 -3.07
N VAL A 162 7.32 5.19 -4.18
CA VAL A 162 8.02 5.86 -5.28
C VAL A 162 7.47 7.27 -5.43
N LEU A 163 8.25 8.29 -5.03
CA LEU A 163 7.71 9.63 -4.83
C LEU A 163 8.75 10.72 -5.11
N ASP A 164 8.30 11.86 -5.65
CA ASP A 164 9.06 13.12 -5.54
C ASP A 164 8.91 13.68 -4.11
N ASN A 165 9.91 13.44 -3.30
CA ASN A 165 9.91 13.81 -1.88
C ASN A 165 9.80 15.32 -1.61
N GLU A 166 10.20 16.16 -2.58
CA GLU A 166 10.21 17.62 -2.41
C GLU A 166 8.87 18.25 -2.78
N ASN A 167 8.27 17.78 -3.87
CA ASN A 167 7.14 18.48 -4.49
C ASN A 167 5.79 17.77 -4.31
N HIS A 168 5.75 16.46 -4.06
CA HIS A 168 4.48 15.76 -3.83
C HIS A 168 3.96 16.02 -2.40
N ALA A 169 2.65 16.22 -2.28
CA ALA A 169 2.01 16.54 -0.99
C ALA A 169 2.13 15.40 0.03
N ASP A 170 2.06 14.15 -0.42
CA ASP A 170 2.06 12.96 0.44
C ASP A 170 3.38 12.79 1.21
N ALA A 171 4.52 13.26 0.68
CA ALA A 171 5.79 13.26 1.39
C ALA A 171 5.75 14.02 2.73
N LYS A 172 4.84 14.99 2.86
CA LYS A 172 4.64 15.84 4.05
C LYS A 172 3.55 15.32 4.98
N MET A 173 2.87 14.26 4.57
CA MET A 173 1.82 13.59 5.33
C MET A 173 2.41 12.41 6.12
N GLY A 174 1.55 11.72 6.87
CA GLY A 174 1.98 10.59 7.69
C GLY A 174 2.81 11.00 8.92
N LYS A 175 3.71 10.13 9.35
CA LYS A 175 4.54 10.32 10.55
C LYS A 175 6.02 10.14 10.23
N ASN A 176 6.86 11.09 10.62
CA ASN A 176 8.32 10.98 10.52
C ASN A 176 8.86 10.67 9.10
N GLY A 177 8.13 11.04 8.04
CA GLY A 177 8.52 10.77 6.65
C GLY A 177 8.20 9.35 6.15
N ASN A 178 7.29 8.64 6.81
CA ASN A 178 6.91 7.27 6.43
C ASN A 178 6.08 7.16 5.14
N ARG A 179 5.92 8.28 4.41
CA ARG A 179 5.35 8.35 3.06
C ARG A 179 6.32 8.91 2.03
N MET A 180 7.59 9.07 2.39
CA MET A 180 8.65 9.42 1.45
C MET A 180 9.12 8.17 0.68
N SER A 181 9.84 8.38 -0.43
CA SER A 181 10.32 7.27 -1.27
C SER A 181 11.10 6.22 -0.48
N ALA A 182 11.01 4.97 -0.91
CA ALA A 182 11.57 3.76 -0.30
C ALA A 182 11.02 3.40 1.09
N SER A 183 10.15 4.22 1.69
CA SER A 183 9.47 3.85 2.95
C SER A 183 8.58 2.62 2.73
N LEU A 184 8.36 1.84 3.78
CA LEU A 184 7.17 1.01 3.83
C LEU A 184 6.00 1.97 4.08
N TYR A 185 5.21 2.19 3.03
CA TYR A 185 4.21 3.25 2.99
C TYR A 185 3.29 3.29 4.21
N ASP A 186 3.16 4.48 4.81
CA ASP A 186 2.38 4.80 6.01
C ASP A 186 2.79 4.06 7.29
N MET A 187 3.87 3.25 7.27
CA MET A 187 4.33 2.46 8.41
C MET A 187 5.77 2.80 8.83
N ILE A 188 6.78 2.52 8.01
CA ILE A 188 8.19 2.68 8.37
C ILE A 188 8.87 3.68 7.43
N PRO A 189 9.44 4.79 7.96
CA PRO A 189 10.20 5.73 7.13
C PRO A 189 11.53 5.14 6.67
N ALA A 190 11.90 5.38 5.39
CA ALA A 190 13.22 5.05 4.88
C ALA A 190 14.32 5.89 5.57
N LYS A 191 15.36 5.23 6.08
CA LYS A 191 16.52 5.84 6.74
C LYS A 191 17.80 5.11 6.40
N PRO A 192 18.83 5.80 5.79
CA PRO A 192 18.78 7.22 5.41
C PRO A 192 17.81 7.47 4.27
N GLN A 193 17.31 8.71 4.15
CA GLN A 193 16.57 9.12 2.97
C GLN A 193 17.57 9.67 1.94
N ASN A 194 17.86 8.89 0.90
CA ASN A 194 18.89 9.15 -0.10
C ASN A 194 18.37 9.17 -1.54
N ALA A 195 17.03 9.42 -1.71
CA ALA A 195 16.45 9.57 -3.03
C ALA A 195 17.08 10.73 -3.80
N LYS A 196 17.37 10.49 -5.08
CA LYS A 196 17.72 11.53 -6.03
C LYS A 196 16.45 12.32 -6.41
N PRO A 197 16.60 13.59 -6.82
CA PRO A 197 15.48 14.43 -7.24
C PRO A 197 14.67 13.84 -8.41
N PHE A 198 13.47 14.39 -8.64
CA PHE A 198 12.68 14.10 -9.83
C PHE A 198 13.49 14.25 -11.12
N GLY A 199 13.19 13.43 -12.13
CA GLY A 199 13.93 13.37 -13.39
C GLY A 199 15.22 12.54 -13.34
N GLU A 200 15.70 12.14 -12.16
CA GLU A 200 16.85 11.28 -12.01
C GLU A 200 16.46 9.82 -11.71
N TRP A 201 17.29 8.88 -12.17
CA TRP A 201 17.10 7.46 -11.91
C TRP A 201 17.59 7.08 -10.52
N ASN A 202 16.71 6.47 -9.73
CA ASN A 202 16.99 5.86 -8.45
C ASN A 202 17.01 4.34 -8.61
N LYS A 203 17.88 3.66 -7.86
CA LYS A 203 17.87 2.20 -7.77
C LYS A 203 16.98 1.76 -6.61
N ALA A 204 16.12 0.79 -6.84
CA ALA A 204 15.40 0.06 -5.81
C ALA A 204 15.85 -1.40 -5.78
N LYS A 205 16.04 -1.94 -4.58
CA LYS A 205 16.08 -3.38 -4.35
C LYS A 205 15.16 -3.74 -3.20
N ILE A 206 14.39 -4.81 -3.39
CA ILE A 206 13.53 -5.39 -2.35
C ILE A 206 13.97 -6.84 -2.16
N VAL A 207 14.34 -7.18 -0.94
CA VAL A 207 14.61 -8.56 -0.53
C VAL A 207 13.41 -9.05 0.27
N SER A 208 12.83 -10.16 -0.14
CA SER A 208 11.82 -10.90 0.62
C SER A 208 12.34 -12.30 0.89
N TYR A 209 12.61 -12.62 2.16
CA TYR A 209 13.12 -13.93 2.53
C TYR A 209 12.53 -14.41 3.85
N LYS A 210 11.69 -15.45 3.78
CA LYS A 210 11.06 -16.09 4.96
C LYS A 210 10.37 -15.07 5.90
N GLY A 211 9.70 -14.07 5.29
CA GLY A 211 8.98 -13.02 6.01
C GLY A 211 9.83 -11.81 6.41
N THR A 212 11.15 -11.88 6.32
CA THR A 212 12.00 -10.69 6.45
C THR A 212 11.99 -9.92 5.13
N ILE A 213 11.68 -8.64 5.22
CA ILE A 213 11.67 -7.72 4.09
C ILE A 213 12.72 -6.64 4.32
N VAL A 214 13.53 -6.36 3.31
CA VAL A 214 14.48 -5.24 3.32
C VAL A 214 14.30 -4.39 2.07
N HIS A 215 14.10 -3.09 2.26
CA HIS A 215 14.15 -2.12 1.16
C HIS A 215 15.54 -1.52 1.08
N TYR A 216 16.06 -1.44 -0.13
CA TYR A 216 17.28 -0.69 -0.46
C TYR A 216 16.93 0.45 -1.39
N GLN A 217 17.54 1.61 -1.18
CA GLN A 217 17.49 2.74 -2.09
C GLN A 217 18.89 3.22 -2.39
N ASN A 218 19.23 3.29 -3.68
CA ASN A 218 20.57 3.70 -4.15
C ASN A 218 21.70 2.92 -3.45
N ASP A 219 21.55 1.60 -3.42
CA ASP A 219 22.49 0.61 -2.88
C ASP A 219 22.61 0.59 -1.33
N GLU A 220 21.83 1.39 -0.60
CA GLU A 220 21.80 1.39 0.86
C GLU A 220 20.52 0.74 1.42
N PRO A 221 20.59 -0.12 2.44
CA PRO A 221 19.41 -0.63 3.14
C PRO A 221 18.78 0.52 3.95
N VAL A 222 17.49 0.76 3.73
CA VAL A 222 16.78 1.91 4.31
C VAL A 222 15.57 1.54 5.16
N VAL A 223 15.01 0.33 4.97
CA VAL A 223 13.90 -0.23 5.76
C VAL A 223 14.14 -1.72 5.95
N GLU A 224 13.88 -2.23 7.15
CA GLU A 224 13.80 -3.68 7.45
C GLU A 224 12.59 -3.93 8.35
N TYR A 225 11.84 -5.01 8.07
CA TYR A 225 10.72 -5.44 8.90
C TYR A 225 10.41 -6.93 8.68
N HIS A 226 9.53 -7.46 9.54
CA HIS A 226 9.20 -8.88 9.54
C HIS A 226 7.68 -9.08 9.45
N LEU A 227 7.22 -9.61 8.32
CA LEU A 227 5.83 -9.97 8.08
C LEU A 227 5.38 -11.10 9.03
N TRP A 228 4.08 -11.16 9.28
CA TRP A 228 3.40 -12.21 10.06
C TRP A 228 3.85 -12.31 11.51
N THR A 229 4.41 -11.24 12.05
CA THR A 229 4.84 -11.12 13.46
C THR A 229 3.87 -10.25 14.25
N GLN A 230 3.98 -10.30 15.58
CA GLN A 230 3.21 -9.39 16.45
C GLN A 230 3.56 -7.91 16.15
N GLN A 231 4.83 -7.60 15.85
CA GLN A 231 5.25 -6.27 15.47
C GLN A 231 4.59 -5.80 14.15
N TRP A 232 4.45 -6.70 13.17
CA TRP A 232 3.72 -6.42 11.93
C TRP A 232 2.27 -6.02 12.20
N LYS A 233 1.59 -6.79 13.05
CA LYS A 233 0.22 -6.49 13.48
C LYS A 233 0.12 -5.11 14.14
N GLU A 234 1.02 -4.79 15.09
CA GLU A 234 1.04 -3.51 15.79
C GLU A 234 1.27 -2.32 14.85
N MET A 235 2.09 -2.48 13.82
CA MET A 235 2.28 -1.45 12.78
C MET A 235 1.01 -1.24 11.96
N LEU A 236 0.31 -2.31 11.57
CA LEU A 236 -0.98 -2.22 10.89
C LEU A 236 -2.03 -1.50 11.74
N ASP A 237 -2.13 -1.85 13.02
CA ASP A 237 -3.06 -1.21 13.96
C ASP A 237 -2.85 0.31 14.06
N GLN A 238 -1.63 0.80 13.86
CA GLN A 238 -1.26 2.22 13.94
C GLN A 238 -1.30 2.96 12.60
N SER A 239 -1.49 2.25 11.48
CA SER A 239 -1.48 2.79 10.12
C SER A 239 -2.88 3.22 9.66
N LYS A 240 -2.95 3.72 8.40
CA LYS A 240 -4.24 3.94 7.74
C LYS A 240 -5.01 2.65 7.47
N PHE A 241 -4.33 1.51 7.49
CA PHE A 241 -4.88 0.16 7.25
C PHE A 241 -5.34 -0.55 8.52
N SER A 242 -5.53 0.16 9.65
CA SER A 242 -6.00 -0.46 10.89
C SER A 242 -7.38 -1.12 10.72
N LYS A 243 -7.64 -2.17 11.52
CA LYS A 243 -8.92 -2.92 11.47
C LYS A 243 -10.14 -2.01 11.63
N GLU A 244 -10.03 -0.96 12.46
CA GLU A 244 -11.10 0.01 12.68
C GLU A 244 -11.41 0.86 11.44
N LYS A 245 -10.35 1.29 10.69
CA LYS A 245 -10.49 2.20 9.56
C LYS A 245 -10.76 1.45 8.26
N TRP A 246 -10.13 0.30 8.06
CA TRP A 246 -10.20 -0.45 6.81
C TRP A 246 -10.08 -1.97 7.05
N PRO A 247 -11.16 -2.62 7.50
CA PRO A 247 -11.15 -4.03 7.91
C PRO A 247 -10.63 -5.00 6.85
N LEU A 248 -10.99 -4.80 5.57
CA LEU A 248 -10.55 -5.65 4.48
C LEU A 248 -9.05 -5.52 4.22
N ALA A 249 -8.54 -4.30 4.12
CA ALA A 249 -7.11 -4.06 3.92
C ALA A 249 -6.28 -4.60 5.11
N TYR A 250 -6.78 -4.43 6.33
CA TYR A 250 -6.16 -4.99 7.53
C TYR A 250 -6.02 -6.51 7.44
N GLU A 251 -7.10 -7.22 7.10
CA GLU A 251 -7.11 -8.68 6.98
C GLU A 251 -6.14 -9.17 5.90
N LEU A 252 -6.16 -8.55 4.72
CA LEU A 252 -5.32 -8.92 3.60
C LEU A 252 -3.83 -8.66 3.88
N LEU A 253 -3.50 -7.51 4.47
CA LEU A 253 -2.12 -7.16 4.82
C LEU A 253 -1.61 -7.97 6.01
N LEU A 254 -2.45 -8.28 7.01
CA LEU A 254 -2.08 -9.15 8.12
C LEU A 254 -1.67 -10.53 7.60
N ASN A 255 -2.38 -11.02 6.58
CA ASN A 255 -2.15 -12.30 5.91
C ASN A 255 -1.45 -12.15 4.54
N CYS A 256 -0.59 -11.14 4.39
CA CYS A 256 0.10 -10.80 3.16
C CYS A 256 0.64 -12.03 2.43
N GLY A 257 0.36 -12.15 1.13
CA GLY A 257 0.71 -13.30 0.32
C GLY A 257 -0.18 -14.54 0.55
N GLY A 258 -1.27 -14.42 1.33
CA GLY A 258 -2.22 -15.50 1.58
C GLY A 258 -1.64 -16.72 2.30
N SER A 259 -2.28 -17.88 2.12
CA SER A 259 -1.85 -19.16 2.74
C SER A 259 -0.46 -19.60 2.29
N ASP A 260 -0.11 -19.35 1.02
CA ASP A 260 1.13 -19.81 0.41
C ASP A 260 2.30 -18.86 0.67
N LYS A 261 2.02 -17.67 1.22
CA LYS A 261 3.01 -16.62 1.49
C LYS A 261 3.72 -16.17 0.20
N GLU A 262 2.97 -16.10 -0.90
CA GLU A 262 3.44 -15.67 -2.21
C GLU A 262 2.46 -14.68 -2.84
N GLY A 263 2.95 -13.84 -3.72
CA GLY A 263 2.10 -12.86 -4.41
C GLY A 263 2.79 -12.17 -5.56
N PHE A 264 2.03 -11.33 -6.24
CA PHE A 264 2.49 -10.62 -7.42
C PHE A 264 3.40 -9.45 -7.04
N ILE A 265 4.28 -9.08 -7.99
CA ILE A 265 4.98 -7.80 -8.00
C ILE A 265 4.21 -6.88 -8.94
N GLY A 266 4.01 -5.63 -8.56
CA GLY A 266 3.27 -4.68 -9.37
C GLY A 266 3.75 -3.24 -9.23
N PHE A 267 3.23 -2.38 -10.12
CA PHE A 267 3.48 -0.94 -10.12
C PHE A 267 2.16 -0.17 -10.06
N GLN A 268 2.19 0.89 -9.26
CA GLN A 268 1.01 1.73 -9.05
C GLN A 268 0.80 2.72 -10.19
N ASP A 269 -0.44 2.83 -10.61
CA ASP A 269 -0.98 3.97 -11.33
C ASP A 269 -1.59 4.98 -10.35
N HIS A 270 -0.83 5.99 -9.97
CA HIS A 270 -1.31 7.11 -9.15
C HIS A 270 -1.76 8.31 -10.00
N GLY A 271 -1.93 8.14 -11.32
CA GLY A 271 -2.30 9.22 -12.23
C GLY A 271 -1.15 10.17 -12.58
N ASP A 272 0.07 9.87 -12.19
CA ASP A 272 1.27 10.67 -12.37
C ASP A 272 2.31 9.96 -13.24
N ASP A 273 3.24 10.72 -13.82
CA ASP A 273 4.31 10.16 -14.65
C ASP A 273 5.40 9.48 -13.80
N ALA A 274 5.57 8.18 -14.00
CA ALA A 274 6.65 7.38 -13.41
C ALA A 274 7.21 6.40 -14.43
N TRP A 275 8.49 6.05 -14.29
CA TRP A 275 9.22 5.15 -15.18
C TRP A 275 9.93 4.06 -14.38
N PHE A 276 9.91 2.83 -14.91
CA PHE A 276 10.58 1.66 -14.34
C PHE A 276 11.38 0.94 -15.41
N ARG A 277 12.64 0.59 -15.13
CA ARG A 277 13.51 -0.12 -16.07
C ARG A 277 14.48 -1.06 -15.38
N ASN A 278 15.22 -1.86 -16.17
CA ASN A 278 16.23 -2.81 -15.67
C ASN A 278 15.66 -3.76 -14.61
N ILE A 279 14.41 -4.23 -14.85
CA ILE A 279 13.65 -5.00 -13.88
C ILE A 279 14.07 -6.46 -13.94
N LYS A 280 14.66 -6.94 -12.87
CA LYS A 280 15.11 -8.32 -12.75
C LYS A 280 14.83 -8.87 -11.36
N ILE A 281 14.67 -10.17 -11.29
CA ILE A 281 14.36 -10.87 -10.03
C ILE A 281 15.26 -12.10 -9.88
N LYS A 282 15.63 -12.42 -8.66
CA LYS A 282 16.32 -13.64 -8.29
C LYS A 282 15.53 -14.39 -7.25
N ILE A 283 15.28 -15.67 -7.50
CA ILE A 283 14.57 -16.52 -6.54
C ILE A 283 15.56 -16.95 -5.46
N LEU A 284 15.09 -16.88 -4.22
CA LEU A 284 15.83 -17.32 -3.03
C LEU A 284 15.22 -18.63 -2.50
N ASP A 285 16.06 -19.59 -2.10
CA ASP A 285 15.65 -20.92 -1.60
C ASP A 285 15.30 -20.90 -0.10
#